data_25349ad0eed51feba43535730e709c5b
#
_entry.id   25349ad0eed51feba43535730e709c5b
#
_cell.length_a   1.000
_cell.length_b   1.000
_cell.length_c   1.000
_cell.angle_alpha   90.00
_cell.angle_beta   90.00
_cell.angle_gamma   90.00
#
_symmetry.space_group_name_H-M   'P 1'
#
loop_
_entity.id
_entity.type
_entity.pdbx_description
1 polymer ?
#
loop_
_entity_poly.entity_id
_entity_poly.type
_entity_poly.pdbx_seq_one_letter_code
_entity_poly.pdbx_strand_id
1 'polypeptide(L)'
;MQQIATFPEMASRVHVNAPDASLEQMVLNHPSVQRMMNSKDSGSESVSLFTPGAADPLDLIDEILSDYIEVQTAKADAMAQEIEVMSNAIAEINRLWGLVMQDNLSHTDPNSNDTKTPLGDGASAGYLTEIDRLIREDLGNPDGIKVITGKDLDASKIWSVTYGELQELNATMTAYCDTIQVDLDTKQQEFKNVMTEITSAQEEIRDVRRAIVAVTQG
;
A
#
# COMPACT_ATOMS: atom_id res chain seq x y z
N MET A 1 37.43 29.42 -40.52
CA MET A 1 36.09 28.83 -40.65
C MET A 1 35.74 28.20 -39.33
N GLN A 2 34.98 28.91 -38.48
CA GLN A 2 34.53 28.43 -37.18
C GLN A 2 33.16 27.81 -37.36
N GLN A 3 33.02 26.53 -36.99
CA GLN A 3 31.74 25.85 -36.92
C GLN A 3 31.02 26.27 -35.63
N ILE A 4 29.84 26.82 -35.79
CA ILE A 4 28.92 27.17 -34.70
C ILE A 4 28.21 25.87 -34.32
N ALA A 5 28.41 25.41 -33.05
CA ALA A 5 27.68 24.30 -32.49
C ALA A 5 26.25 24.73 -32.14
N THR A 6 25.29 24.12 -32.81
CA THR A 6 23.85 24.23 -32.51
C THR A 6 23.54 23.40 -31.27
N PHE A 7 23.08 24.05 -30.21
CA PHE A 7 22.50 23.39 -29.04
C PHE A 7 21.16 22.82 -29.38
N PRO A 8 20.85 21.56 -29.00
CA PRO A 8 19.47 21.04 -29.14
C PRO A 8 18.58 21.67 -28.07
N GLU A 9 17.52 22.26 -28.56
CA GLU A 9 16.40 22.81 -27.80
C GLU A 9 15.76 21.69 -26.97
N MET A 10 15.98 21.72 -25.65
CA MET A 10 15.26 20.85 -24.71
C MET A 10 13.84 21.37 -24.55
N ALA A 11 12.95 20.90 -25.41
CA ALA A 11 11.52 21.03 -25.20
C ALA A 11 11.15 20.22 -23.95
N SER A 12 11.01 20.93 -22.82
CA SER A 12 10.41 20.40 -21.59
C SER A 12 8.98 20.02 -21.93
N ARG A 13 8.75 18.73 -22.23
CA ARG A 13 7.41 18.17 -22.26
C ARG A 13 6.90 18.15 -20.83
N VAL A 14 6.06 19.11 -20.51
CA VAL A 14 5.16 18.99 -19.35
C VAL A 14 4.33 17.72 -19.59
N HIS A 15 4.63 16.67 -18.88
CA HIS A 15 3.76 15.51 -18.77
C HIS A 15 2.54 15.98 -17.96
N VAL A 16 1.50 16.38 -18.66
CA VAL A 16 0.17 16.42 -18.04
C VAL A 16 -0.18 14.96 -17.79
N ASN A 17 -0.09 14.53 -16.55
CA ASN A 17 -0.61 13.23 -16.14
C ASN A 17 -2.08 13.17 -16.58
N ALA A 18 -2.45 12.11 -17.28
CA ALA A 18 -3.85 11.83 -17.54
C ALA A 18 -4.58 11.79 -16.18
N PRO A 19 -5.77 12.40 -16.05
CA PRO A 19 -6.51 12.38 -14.81
C PRO A 19 -6.67 10.94 -14.33
N ASP A 20 -6.45 10.72 -13.04
CA ASP A 20 -6.62 9.41 -12.42
C ASP A 20 -8.02 8.88 -12.76
N ALA A 21 -8.11 7.64 -13.27
CA ALA A 21 -9.38 7.01 -13.64
C ALA A 21 -10.37 6.98 -12.45
N SER A 22 -9.89 7.01 -11.23
CA SER A 22 -10.70 7.10 -10.01
C SER A 22 -11.34 8.47 -9.84
N LEU A 23 -10.62 9.54 -10.13
CA LEU A 23 -11.14 10.91 -10.11
C LEU A 23 -12.19 11.13 -11.22
N GLU A 24 -11.92 10.63 -12.42
CA GLU A 24 -12.87 10.73 -13.53
C GLU A 24 -14.19 10.01 -13.20
N GLN A 25 -14.13 8.81 -12.66
CA GLN A 25 -15.33 8.06 -12.22
C GLN A 25 -16.05 8.77 -11.06
N MET A 26 -15.32 9.34 -10.12
CA MET A 26 -15.89 10.07 -9.00
C MET A 26 -16.62 11.34 -9.46
N VAL A 27 -16.02 12.10 -10.39
CA VAL A 27 -16.65 13.26 -11.03
C VAL A 27 -17.92 12.86 -11.78
N LEU A 28 -17.87 11.81 -12.59
CA LEU A 28 -19.03 11.33 -13.36
C LEU A 28 -20.17 10.80 -12.49
N ASN A 29 -19.85 10.21 -11.34
CA ASN A 29 -20.83 9.65 -10.40
C ASN A 29 -21.33 10.67 -9.36
N HIS A 30 -20.73 11.86 -9.29
CA HIS A 30 -21.13 12.88 -8.32
C HIS A 30 -22.58 13.33 -8.55
N PRO A 31 -23.45 13.39 -7.50
CA PRO A 31 -24.88 13.69 -7.66
C PRO A 31 -25.15 15.01 -8.34
N SER A 32 -24.31 16.02 -8.16
CA SER A 32 -24.44 17.34 -8.77
C SER A 32 -24.10 17.30 -10.25
N VAL A 33 -23.06 16.53 -10.67
CA VAL A 33 -22.70 16.32 -12.08
C VAL A 33 -23.78 15.51 -12.79
N GLN A 34 -24.30 14.47 -12.17
CA GLN A 34 -25.40 13.66 -12.71
C GLN A 34 -26.67 14.50 -12.92
N ARG A 35 -26.99 15.41 -11.99
CA ARG A 35 -28.11 16.35 -12.16
C ARG A 35 -27.88 17.30 -13.33
N MET A 36 -26.67 17.82 -13.52
CA MET A 36 -26.32 18.66 -14.67
C MET A 36 -26.40 17.90 -16.01
N MET A 37 -25.92 16.65 -16.05
CA MET A 37 -25.99 15.80 -17.26
C MET A 37 -27.44 15.47 -17.60
N ASN A 38 -28.28 15.13 -16.63
CA ASN A 38 -29.69 14.79 -16.83
C ASN A 38 -30.57 15.99 -17.20
N SER A 39 -30.18 17.23 -16.82
CA SER A 39 -30.90 18.45 -17.19
C SER A 39 -30.66 18.84 -18.66
N LYS A 40 -29.65 18.29 -19.31
CA LYS A 40 -29.31 18.57 -20.73
C LYS A 40 -30.18 17.79 -21.71
N ASP A 41 -30.88 16.76 -21.27
CA ASP A 41 -31.70 15.87 -22.13
C ASP A 41 -33.17 16.34 -22.32
N SER A 42 -33.59 17.40 -21.59
CA SER A 42 -34.92 17.99 -21.76
C SER A 42 -34.85 19.29 -22.55
N GLY A 43 -34.74 19.15 -23.88
CA GLY A 43 -35.15 20.12 -24.93
C GLY A 43 -34.62 21.55 -24.80
N SER A 44 -33.63 21.86 -25.62
CA SER A 44 -33.42 23.13 -26.35
C SER A 44 -33.86 24.44 -25.68
N GLU A 45 -33.15 24.82 -24.62
CA GLU A 45 -32.88 26.23 -24.30
C GLU A 45 -31.43 26.27 -23.83
N SER A 46 -30.66 27.24 -24.33
CA SER A 46 -29.29 27.49 -23.88
C SER A 46 -29.32 27.72 -22.36
N VAL A 47 -29.01 26.65 -21.59
CA VAL A 47 -28.87 26.76 -20.14
C VAL A 47 -27.69 27.70 -19.89
N SER A 48 -27.99 28.94 -19.57
CA SER A 48 -27.01 29.90 -19.11
C SER A 48 -26.41 29.29 -17.85
N LEU A 49 -25.11 29.13 -17.79
CA LEU A 49 -24.34 28.72 -16.60
C LEU A 49 -24.61 29.64 -15.38
N PHE A 50 -25.29 30.74 -15.59
CA PHE A 50 -25.64 31.77 -14.60
C PHE A 50 -27.15 31.85 -14.34
N THR A 51 -27.92 30.78 -14.54
CA THR A 51 -29.35 30.80 -14.14
C THR A 51 -29.42 30.82 -12.59
N PRO A 52 -30.24 31.70 -11.99
CA PRO A 52 -30.44 31.70 -10.55
C PRO A 52 -30.95 30.34 -10.08
N GLY A 53 -30.13 29.62 -9.29
CA GLY A 53 -30.41 28.24 -8.83
C GLY A 53 -29.56 27.15 -9.47
N ALA A 54 -28.72 27.46 -10.47
CA ALA A 54 -27.63 26.56 -10.86
C ALA A 54 -26.48 26.69 -9.83
N ALA A 55 -25.90 25.57 -9.40
CA ALA A 55 -24.71 25.59 -8.58
C ALA A 55 -23.57 26.31 -9.34
N ASP A 56 -22.87 27.21 -8.65
CA ASP A 56 -21.69 27.86 -9.25
C ASP A 56 -20.70 26.75 -9.66
N PRO A 57 -20.19 26.75 -10.91
CA PRO A 57 -19.19 25.78 -11.31
C PRO A 57 -17.97 25.70 -10.40
N LEU A 58 -17.59 26.79 -9.76
CA LEU A 58 -16.48 26.85 -8.81
C LEU A 58 -16.84 26.17 -7.48
N ASP A 59 -18.07 26.36 -6.99
CA ASP A 59 -18.57 25.65 -5.81
C ASP A 59 -18.64 24.13 -6.05
N LEU A 60 -19.05 23.72 -7.24
CA LEU A 60 -19.07 22.30 -7.64
C LEU A 60 -17.65 21.69 -7.67
N ILE A 61 -16.68 22.42 -8.18
CA ILE A 61 -15.27 21.96 -8.19
C ILE A 61 -14.75 21.84 -6.75
N ASP A 62 -15.02 22.82 -5.88
CA ASP A 62 -14.61 22.77 -4.48
C ASP A 62 -15.25 21.58 -3.74
N GLU A 63 -16.53 21.28 -4.00
CA GLU A 63 -17.25 20.13 -3.43
C GLU A 63 -16.60 18.81 -3.89
N ILE A 64 -16.39 18.63 -5.21
CA ILE A 64 -15.80 17.40 -5.77
C ILE A 64 -14.37 17.17 -5.27
N LEU A 65 -13.54 18.19 -5.23
CA LEU A 65 -12.16 18.08 -4.74
C LEU A 65 -12.12 17.80 -3.23
N SER A 66 -13.07 18.35 -2.46
CA SER A 66 -13.18 18.07 -1.03
C SER A 66 -13.54 16.60 -0.78
N ASP A 67 -14.53 16.07 -1.50
CA ASP A 67 -14.91 14.66 -1.42
C ASP A 67 -13.75 13.73 -1.86
N TYR A 68 -13.03 14.12 -2.90
CA TYR A 68 -11.84 13.37 -3.35
C TYR A 68 -10.77 13.31 -2.27
N ILE A 69 -10.46 14.43 -1.62
CA ILE A 69 -9.49 14.48 -0.52
C ILE A 69 -9.93 13.61 0.65
N GLU A 70 -11.21 13.61 1.01
CA GLU A 70 -11.73 12.78 2.10
C GLU A 70 -11.53 11.29 1.80
N VAL A 71 -11.89 10.85 0.59
CA VAL A 71 -11.71 9.46 0.13
C VAL A 71 -10.24 9.06 0.11
N GLN A 72 -9.36 9.91 -0.44
CA GLN A 72 -7.93 9.61 -0.49
C GLN A 72 -7.28 9.63 0.90
N THR A 73 -7.75 10.49 1.81
CA THR A 73 -7.27 10.49 3.20
C THR A 73 -7.63 9.19 3.91
N ALA A 74 -8.89 8.73 3.78
CA ALA A 74 -9.30 7.45 4.34
C ALA A 74 -8.49 6.27 3.76
N LYS A 75 -8.17 6.30 2.45
CA LYS A 75 -7.29 5.32 1.81
C LYS A 75 -5.87 5.37 2.38
N ALA A 76 -5.31 6.57 2.55
CA ALA A 76 -3.98 6.75 3.13
C ALA A 76 -3.91 6.23 4.57
N ASP A 77 -4.93 6.50 5.40
CA ASP A 77 -5.00 6.00 6.78
C ASP A 77 -5.04 4.46 6.82
N ALA A 78 -5.84 3.84 5.95
CA ALA A 78 -5.90 2.38 5.84
C ALA A 78 -4.54 1.79 5.41
N MET A 79 -3.87 2.40 4.43
CA MET A 79 -2.55 1.98 3.97
C MET A 79 -1.49 2.14 5.06
N ALA A 80 -1.54 3.23 5.85
CA ALA A 80 -0.61 3.45 6.96
C ALA A 80 -0.76 2.36 8.02
N GLN A 81 -1.99 1.98 8.36
CA GLN A 81 -2.27 0.88 9.30
C GLN A 81 -1.76 -0.47 8.76
N GLU A 82 -1.97 -0.76 7.47
CA GLU A 82 -1.49 -2.00 6.86
C GLU A 82 0.04 -2.07 6.88
N ILE A 83 0.74 -0.98 6.55
CA ILE A 83 2.20 -0.85 6.60
C ILE A 83 2.71 -1.10 8.03
N GLU A 84 2.05 -0.54 9.04
CA GLU A 84 2.40 -0.73 10.45
C GLU A 84 2.24 -2.19 10.87
N VAL A 85 1.11 -2.82 10.54
CA VAL A 85 0.83 -4.22 10.84
C VAL A 85 1.87 -5.13 10.21
N MET A 86 2.16 -4.95 8.91
CA MET A 86 3.18 -5.74 8.19
C MET A 86 4.58 -5.57 8.79
N SER A 87 4.98 -4.33 9.10
CA SER A 87 6.28 -4.04 9.69
C SER A 87 6.46 -4.71 11.06
N ASN A 88 5.43 -4.62 11.91
CA ASN A 88 5.43 -5.26 13.23
C ASN A 88 5.44 -6.79 13.12
N ALA A 89 4.66 -7.36 12.19
CA ALA A 89 4.63 -8.79 11.94
C ALA A 89 6.01 -9.32 11.51
N ILE A 90 6.69 -8.66 10.56
CA ILE A 90 8.04 -9.05 10.12
C ILE A 90 9.03 -9.03 11.29
N ALA A 91 9.01 -7.96 12.09
CA ALA A 91 9.91 -7.84 13.25
C ALA A 91 9.67 -8.95 14.28
N GLU A 92 8.39 -9.24 14.58
CA GLU A 92 8.04 -10.26 15.55
C GLU A 92 8.31 -11.69 15.05
N ILE A 93 8.04 -11.97 13.77
CA ILE A 93 8.38 -13.25 13.13
C ILE A 93 9.90 -13.49 13.23
N ASN A 94 10.72 -12.50 12.88
CA ASN A 94 12.19 -12.60 12.99
C ASN A 94 12.64 -12.87 14.43
N ARG A 95 12.05 -12.18 15.41
CA ARG A 95 12.35 -12.37 16.82
C ARG A 95 12.01 -13.78 17.29
N LEU A 96 10.79 -14.25 16.97
CA LEU A 96 10.31 -15.57 17.38
C LEU A 96 11.10 -16.69 16.70
N TRP A 97 11.41 -16.52 15.41
CA TRP A 97 12.24 -17.48 14.69
C TRP A 97 13.65 -17.57 15.28
N GLY A 98 14.23 -16.44 15.68
CA GLY A 98 15.51 -16.42 16.41
C GLY A 98 15.47 -17.26 17.69
N LEU A 99 14.34 -17.22 18.43
CA LEU A 99 14.15 -18.05 19.64
C LEU A 99 14.01 -19.53 19.27
N VAL A 100 13.24 -19.87 18.22
CA VAL A 100 13.14 -21.26 17.70
C VAL A 100 14.54 -21.78 17.35
N MET A 101 15.34 -20.99 16.64
CA MET A 101 16.70 -21.36 16.27
C MET A 101 17.59 -21.55 17.51
N GLN A 102 17.53 -20.64 18.48
CA GLN A 102 18.30 -20.71 19.72
C GLN A 102 17.99 -21.98 20.52
N ASP A 103 16.70 -22.30 20.70
CA ASP A 103 16.24 -23.47 21.42
C ASP A 103 16.72 -24.77 20.74
N ASN A 104 16.55 -24.88 19.43
CA ASN A 104 16.81 -26.09 18.69
C ASN A 104 18.31 -26.32 18.39
N LEU A 105 19.09 -25.27 18.12
CA LEU A 105 20.52 -25.40 17.86
C LEU A 105 21.28 -26.00 19.04
N SER A 106 20.83 -25.74 20.27
CA SER A 106 21.44 -26.30 21.46
C SER A 106 21.30 -27.82 21.58
N HIS A 107 20.36 -28.41 20.86
CA HIS A 107 20.04 -29.84 20.86
C HIS A 107 20.48 -30.58 19.59
N THR A 108 21.20 -29.91 18.67
CA THR A 108 21.71 -30.49 17.42
C THR A 108 23.25 -30.42 17.37
N ASP A 109 23.87 -31.28 16.55
CA ASP A 109 25.33 -31.30 16.37
C ASP A 109 25.67 -30.92 14.93
N PRO A 110 26.47 -29.87 14.69
CA PRO A 110 26.89 -29.47 13.35
C PRO A 110 27.73 -30.53 12.63
N ASN A 111 28.32 -31.47 13.36
CA ASN A 111 29.18 -32.52 12.80
C ASN A 111 28.46 -33.88 12.66
N SER A 112 27.18 -33.96 13.04
CA SER A 112 26.42 -35.22 13.02
C SER A 112 24.98 -35.00 12.53
N ASN A 113 24.61 -35.79 11.52
CA ASN A 113 23.22 -35.83 11.03
C ASN A 113 22.32 -36.77 11.84
N ASP A 114 22.88 -37.48 12.82
CA ASP A 114 22.14 -38.42 13.66
C ASP A 114 21.45 -37.72 14.84
N THR A 115 21.97 -36.57 15.26
CA THR A 115 21.39 -35.75 16.33
C THR A 115 20.24 -34.91 15.77
N LYS A 116 19.00 -35.21 16.19
CA LYS A 116 17.77 -34.55 15.76
C LYS A 116 16.99 -34.05 16.98
N THR A 117 16.30 -32.92 16.80
CA THR A 117 15.36 -32.37 17.77
C THR A 117 14.03 -32.09 17.12
N PRO A 118 12.87 -32.29 17.79
CA PRO A 118 11.60 -31.78 17.26
C PRO A 118 11.62 -30.27 17.17
N LEU A 119 11.26 -29.71 16.02
CA LEU A 119 11.30 -28.27 15.77
C LEU A 119 10.44 -27.49 16.79
N GLY A 120 9.35 -28.09 17.26
CA GLY A 120 8.45 -27.53 18.28
C GLY A 120 8.75 -28.03 19.68
N ASP A 121 10.00 -28.40 20.01
CA ASP A 121 10.33 -28.81 21.38
C ASP A 121 10.21 -27.63 22.36
N GLY A 122 9.75 -27.92 23.57
CA GLY A 122 9.63 -26.94 24.64
C GLY A 122 8.83 -25.69 24.30
N ALA A 123 9.44 -24.51 24.42
CA ALA A 123 8.81 -23.22 24.12
C ALA A 123 8.63 -22.97 22.61
N SER A 124 9.42 -23.62 21.77
CA SER A 124 9.39 -23.46 20.31
C SER A 124 8.03 -23.79 19.70
N ALA A 125 7.26 -24.71 20.31
CA ALA A 125 5.88 -24.99 19.87
C ALA A 125 4.97 -23.76 19.92
N GLY A 126 5.13 -22.92 20.95
CA GLY A 126 4.41 -21.66 21.10
C GLY A 126 4.86 -20.62 20.07
N TYR A 127 6.17 -20.51 19.86
CA TYR A 127 6.74 -19.58 18.87
C TYR A 127 6.30 -19.91 17.46
N LEU A 128 6.31 -21.18 17.06
CA LEU A 128 5.82 -21.62 15.75
C LEU A 128 4.33 -21.34 15.56
N THR A 129 3.53 -21.47 16.62
CA THR A 129 2.09 -21.14 16.57
C THR A 129 1.88 -19.65 16.31
N GLU A 130 2.62 -18.81 17.00
CA GLU A 130 2.50 -17.36 16.83
C GLU A 130 3.03 -16.89 15.47
N ILE A 131 4.14 -17.47 14.97
CA ILE A 131 4.63 -17.22 13.62
C ILE A 131 3.55 -17.60 12.57
N ASP A 132 2.91 -18.76 12.71
CA ASP A 132 1.83 -19.20 11.81
C ASP A 132 0.68 -18.19 11.80
N ARG A 133 0.28 -17.72 12.99
CA ARG A 133 -0.77 -16.68 13.13
C ARG A 133 -0.38 -15.38 12.44
N LEU A 134 0.81 -14.85 12.71
CA LEU A 134 1.31 -13.61 12.13
C LEU A 134 1.34 -13.68 10.57
N ILE A 135 1.80 -14.81 10.04
CA ILE A 135 1.82 -15.02 8.58
C ILE A 135 0.41 -15.06 8.00
N ARG A 136 -0.55 -15.73 8.67
CA ARG A 136 -1.92 -15.86 8.16
C ARG A 136 -2.74 -14.59 8.33
N GLU A 137 -2.69 -14.01 9.52
CA GLU A 137 -3.60 -12.92 9.90
C GLU A 137 -3.02 -11.55 9.54
N ASP A 138 -1.76 -11.30 9.89
CA ASP A 138 -1.15 -9.98 9.77
C ASP A 138 -0.49 -9.77 8.39
N LEU A 139 0.08 -10.84 7.79
CA LEU A 139 0.64 -10.79 6.43
C LEU A 139 -0.33 -11.32 5.35
N GLY A 140 -1.50 -11.83 5.73
CA GLY A 140 -2.55 -12.28 4.81
C GLY A 140 -2.18 -13.52 3.97
N ASN A 141 -1.15 -14.30 4.36
CA ASN A 141 -0.75 -15.50 3.62
C ASN A 141 -1.41 -16.75 4.21
N PRO A 142 -2.36 -17.39 3.50
CA PRO A 142 -3.13 -18.53 4.02
C PRO A 142 -2.30 -19.78 4.31
N ASP A 143 -1.09 -19.90 3.76
CA ASP A 143 -0.22 -21.05 3.98
C ASP A 143 0.44 -21.03 5.37
N GLY A 144 0.50 -19.87 6.06
CA GLY A 144 1.07 -19.77 7.40
C GLY A 144 2.53 -20.24 7.44
N ILE A 145 2.91 -20.96 8.52
CA ILE A 145 4.27 -21.47 8.72
C ILE A 145 4.76 -22.41 7.60
N LYS A 146 3.84 -22.94 6.80
CA LYS A 146 4.18 -23.84 5.69
C LYS A 146 5.06 -23.17 4.64
N VAL A 147 5.00 -21.84 4.48
CA VAL A 147 5.88 -21.10 3.55
C VAL A 147 7.37 -21.22 3.93
N ILE A 148 7.64 -21.50 5.21
CA ILE A 148 9.00 -21.64 5.75
C ILE A 148 9.38 -23.12 5.84
N THR A 149 8.51 -23.95 6.42
CA THR A 149 8.81 -25.34 6.77
C THR A 149 8.41 -26.34 5.69
N GLY A 150 7.60 -25.93 4.72
CA GLY A 150 6.98 -26.85 3.75
C GLY A 150 5.91 -27.78 4.34
N LYS A 151 5.58 -27.63 5.63
CA LYS A 151 4.66 -28.47 6.39
C LYS A 151 3.63 -27.63 7.14
N ASP A 152 2.45 -28.20 7.37
CA ASP A 152 1.44 -27.58 8.23
C ASP A 152 1.96 -27.45 9.66
N LEU A 153 1.34 -26.56 10.45
CA LEU A 153 1.78 -26.22 11.80
C LEU A 153 2.00 -27.43 12.70
N ASP A 154 1.04 -28.36 12.73
CA ASP A 154 1.13 -29.54 13.61
C ASP A 154 2.26 -30.49 13.15
N ALA A 155 2.40 -30.67 11.83
CA ALA A 155 3.49 -31.46 11.26
C ALA A 155 4.85 -30.80 11.48
N SER A 156 4.92 -29.47 11.46
CA SER A 156 6.14 -28.71 11.74
C SER A 156 6.59 -28.85 13.18
N LYS A 157 5.67 -28.83 14.16
CA LYS A 157 5.99 -28.99 15.57
C LYS A 157 6.62 -30.32 15.91
N ILE A 158 6.18 -31.40 15.28
CA ILE A 158 6.68 -32.76 15.54
C ILE A 158 7.84 -33.17 14.61
N TRP A 159 8.17 -32.32 13.64
CA TRP A 159 9.24 -32.61 12.70
C TRP A 159 10.60 -32.58 13.37
N SER A 160 11.26 -33.75 13.42
CA SER A 160 12.62 -33.86 13.94
C SER A 160 13.62 -33.38 12.89
N VAL A 161 14.36 -32.33 13.23
CA VAL A 161 15.30 -31.64 12.33
C VAL A 161 16.74 -31.82 12.81
N THR A 162 17.66 -31.91 11.86
CA THR A 162 19.11 -31.86 12.05
C THR A 162 19.63 -30.44 12.06
N TYR A 163 20.88 -30.23 12.42
CA TYR A 163 21.56 -28.94 12.31
C TYR A 163 21.49 -28.38 10.86
N GLY A 164 21.75 -29.21 9.85
CA GLY A 164 21.72 -28.81 8.45
C GLY A 164 20.31 -28.35 8.01
N GLU A 165 19.28 -29.12 8.39
CA GLU A 165 17.88 -28.76 8.09
C GLU A 165 17.47 -27.45 8.80
N LEU A 166 17.94 -27.19 10.01
CA LEU A 166 17.71 -25.89 10.70
C LEU A 166 18.33 -24.72 9.92
N GLN A 167 19.53 -24.90 9.37
CA GLN A 167 20.17 -23.85 8.55
C GLN A 167 19.40 -23.60 7.25
N GLU A 168 18.88 -24.65 6.60
CA GLU A 168 18.03 -24.53 5.41
C GLU A 168 16.73 -23.80 5.74
N LEU A 169 16.09 -24.14 6.86
CA LEU A 169 14.88 -23.45 7.33
C LEU A 169 15.16 -21.98 7.64
N ASN A 170 16.30 -21.68 8.26
CA ASN A 170 16.70 -20.31 8.53
C ASN A 170 16.92 -19.51 7.24
N ALA A 171 17.54 -20.10 6.22
CA ALA A 171 17.70 -19.46 4.93
C ALA A 171 16.35 -19.23 4.23
N THR A 172 15.42 -20.20 4.29
CA THR A 172 14.06 -20.07 3.75
C THR A 172 13.29 -18.97 4.45
N MET A 173 13.38 -18.91 5.78
CA MET A 173 12.76 -17.87 6.57
C MET A 173 13.30 -16.47 6.20
N THR A 174 14.62 -16.33 6.06
CA THR A 174 15.24 -15.07 5.65
C THR A 174 14.74 -14.65 4.26
N ALA A 175 14.74 -15.56 3.28
CA ALA A 175 14.25 -15.28 1.94
C ALA A 175 12.76 -14.90 1.92
N TYR A 176 11.95 -15.52 2.77
CA TYR A 176 10.55 -15.14 2.93
C TYR A 176 10.40 -13.72 3.48
N CYS A 177 11.13 -13.38 4.55
CA CYS A 177 11.12 -12.02 5.11
C CYS A 177 11.62 -10.96 4.11
N ASP A 178 12.64 -11.28 3.32
CA ASP A 178 13.13 -10.38 2.27
C ASP A 178 12.04 -10.12 1.21
N THR A 179 11.25 -11.15 0.86
CA THR A 179 10.12 -11.00 -0.07
C THR A 179 9.06 -10.05 0.50
N ILE A 180 8.67 -10.26 1.76
CA ILE A 180 7.68 -9.38 2.42
C ILE A 180 8.21 -7.96 2.59
N GLN A 181 9.53 -7.78 2.79
CA GLN A 181 10.14 -6.44 2.85
C GLN A 181 10.00 -5.70 1.51
N VAL A 182 10.13 -6.38 0.38
CA VAL A 182 9.91 -5.78 -0.96
C VAL A 182 8.44 -5.37 -1.13
N ASP A 183 7.50 -6.20 -0.67
CA ASP A 183 6.08 -5.86 -0.70
C ASP A 183 5.77 -4.64 0.19
N LEU A 184 6.38 -4.57 1.38
CA LEU A 184 6.27 -3.43 2.28
C LEU A 184 6.82 -2.15 1.65
N ASP A 185 7.98 -2.21 0.99
CA ASP A 185 8.57 -1.06 0.29
C ASP A 185 7.67 -0.57 -0.85
N THR A 186 7.02 -1.49 -1.57
CA THR A 186 6.04 -1.18 -2.61
C THR A 186 4.83 -0.45 -2.04
N LYS A 187 4.25 -0.96 -0.94
CA LYS A 187 3.13 -0.30 -0.25
C LYS A 187 3.50 1.09 0.29
N GLN A 188 4.71 1.25 0.81
CA GLN A 188 5.20 2.56 1.24
C GLN A 188 5.32 3.55 0.07
N GLN A 189 5.70 3.07 -1.12
CA GLN A 189 5.75 3.93 -2.30
C GLN A 189 4.34 4.32 -2.77
N GLU A 190 3.39 3.37 -2.77
CA GLU A 190 1.99 3.66 -3.07
C GLU A 190 1.39 4.66 -2.09
N PHE A 191 1.66 4.51 -0.79
CA PHE A 191 1.26 5.48 0.24
C PHE A 191 1.80 6.89 -0.03
N LYS A 192 3.09 7.01 -0.40
CA LYS A 192 3.68 8.31 -0.77
C LYS A 192 3.00 8.93 -1.99
N ASN A 193 2.61 8.11 -2.97
CA ASN A 193 1.88 8.59 -4.14
C ASN A 193 0.52 9.15 -3.75
N VAL A 194 -0.26 8.44 -2.93
CA VAL A 194 -1.55 8.91 -2.41
C VAL A 194 -1.40 10.22 -1.62
N MET A 195 -0.38 10.33 -0.77
CA MET A 195 -0.11 11.58 -0.04
C MET A 195 0.23 12.75 -0.97
N THR A 196 0.91 12.48 -2.08
CA THR A 196 1.20 13.50 -3.10
C THR A 196 -0.07 13.94 -3.81
N GLU A 197 -0.97 13.02 -4.17
CA GLU A 197 -2.27 13.31 -4.76
C GLU A 197 -3.13 14.17 -3.85
N ILE A 198 -3.22 13.85 -2.56
CA ILE A 198 -3.93 14.64 -1.54
C ILE A 198 -3.37 16.06 -1.49
N THR A 199 -2.06 16.21 -1.44
CA THR A 199 -1.40 17.51 -1.37
C THR A 199 -1.70 18.35 -2.61
N SER A 200 -1.64 17.75 -3.81
CA SER A 200 -1.96 18.41 -5.07
C SER A 200 -3.42 18.86 -5.13
N ALA A 201 -4.36 18.01 -4.70
CA ALA A 201 -5.77 18.35 -4.64
C ALA A 201 -6.05 19.50 -3.65
N GLN A 202 -5.36 19.53 -2.49
CA GLN A 202 -5.46 20.61 -1.53
C GLN A 202 -4.93 21.95 -2.09
N GLU A 203 -3.87 21.92 -2.87
CA GLU A 203 -3.37 23.10 -3.56
C GLU A 203 -4.36 23.62 -4.60
N GLU A 204 -4.99 22.73 -5.34
CA GLU A 204 -6.00 23.07 -6.36
C GLU A 204 -7.25 23.68 -5.74
N ILE A 205 -7.77 23.14 -4.62
CA ILE A 205 -8.86 23.76 -3.85
C ILE A 205 -8.49 25.18 -3.42
N ARG A 206 -7.29 25.36 -2.90
CA ARG A 206 -6.84 26.67 -2.46
C ARG A 206 -6.83 27.68 -3.62
N ASP A 207 -6.41 27.26 -4.80
CA ASP A 207 -6.36 28.13 -5.98
C ASP A 207 -7.75 28.43 -6.53
N VAL A 208 -8.67 27.44 -6.53
CA VAL A 208 -10.10 27.65 -6.85
C VAL A 208 -10.73 28.68 -5.89
N ARG A 209 -10.54 28.51 -4.58
CA ARG A 209 -11.07 29.46 -3.57
C ARG A 209 -10.50 30.87 -3.74
N ARG A 210 -9.23 31.02 -4.12
CA ARG A 210 -8.64 32.33 -4.45
C ARG A 210 -9.27 32.94 -5.69
N ALA A 211 -9.55 32.13 -6.72
CA ALA A 211 -10.23 32.60 -7.93
C ALA A 211 -11.65 33.09 -7.62
N ILE A 212 -12.42 32.36 -6.79
CA ILE A 212 -13.75 32.74 -6.31
C ILE A 212 -13.69 34.12 -5.61
N VAL A 213 -12.76 34.29 -4.69
CA VAL A 213 -12.59 35.57 -3.95
C VAL A 213 -12.24 36.72 -4.89
N ALA A 214 -11.37 36.48 -5.88
CA ALA A 214 -10.99 37.52 -6.86
C ALA A 214 -12.17 37.94 -7.74
N VAL A 215 -13.03 37.01 -8.14
CA VAL A 215 -14.25 37.33 -8.95
C VAL A 215 -15.31 38.07 -8.11
N THR A 216 -15.42 37.78 -6.83
CA THR A 216 -16.43 38.42 -5.96
C THR A 216 -16.03 39.83 -5.48
N GLN A 217 -14.75 40.20 -5.57
CA GLN A 217 -14.24 41.51 -5.12
C GLN A 217 -14.01 42.51 -6.30
N GLY A 218 -14.18 42.11 -7.54
CA GLY A 218 -14.04 42.95 -8.75
C GLY A 218 -15.38 43.35 -9.31
#